data_cb2f8f06c063bd9300911ba2aca5c705
#
_entry.id   cb2f8f06c063bd9300911ba2aca5c705
#
_cell.length_a   1.000
_cell.length_b   1.000
_cell.length_c   1.000
_cell.angle_alpha   90.00
_cell.angle_beta   90.00
_cell.angle_gamma   90.00
#
_symmetry.space_group_name_H-M   'P 1'
#
loop_
_entity.id
_entity.type
_entity.pdbx_description
1 polymer ?
#
loop_
_entity_poly.entity_id
_entity_poly.type
_entity_poly.pdbx_seq_one_letter_code
_entity_poly.pdbx_strand_id
1 'polypeptide(L)'
;MDDSYGHEQSLAVLVPSYPSSGRICVVGYQIVHGAPLERSPIAQDAATPVKDTSVLKIFAEQSTMKCGFVPLEKILSGAAAVRQTIENLRSDGCRVVVCDAVADEDITTIAQSLADAPYPLVSVDPGPFTAELAAVRVQAPRSQYENRVFLAVGSTSELTRVQMEALRLAHPCHLVAMNVSKILAGKDEAASECARVLDVVCASPAGTTVLGVCTAANKEDVFSLDEMSKKMNLTHSEISQRINEAIANVTDEALRREALRIGGLYTSGGEVTVSVIRTLKAGGFTVRDQVLPLAVYGHIIGGVQADLPMITKGGFVGDKSSLVE
;
A
#
# COMPACT_ATOMS: atom_id res chain seq x y z
N MET A 1 -15.75 -7.92 27.61
CA MET A 1 -16.54 -7.33 26.50
C MET A 1 -17.54 -6.42 27.14
N ASP A 2 -17.41 -5.13 26.88
CA ASP A 2 -18.21 -4.09 27.50
C ASP A 2 -19.63 -4.07 26.91
N ASP A 3 -20.63 -3.66 27.71
CA ASP A 3 -22.08 -3.67 27.40
C ASP A 3 -22.50 -2.78 26.21
N SER A 4 -21.57 -2.09 25.56
CA SER A 4 -21.86 -1.11 24.50
C SER A 4 -22.28 -1.70 23.14
N TYR A 5 -22.12 -3.01 22.91
CA TYR A 5 -22.50 -3.69 21.67
C TYR A 5 -23.37 -4.91 21.98
N GLY A 6 -24.64 -4.77 22.23
CA GLY A 6 -25.62 -5.85 22.39
C GLY A 6 -25.06 -7.27 22.39
N HIS A 7 -24.60 -7.77 23.53
CA HIS A 7 -23.85 -9.03 23.69
C HIS A 7 -24.46 -10.24 23.01
N GLU A 8 -25.76 -10.25 22.78
CA GLU A 8 -26.48 -11.39 22.21
C GLU A 8 -26.34 -11.50 20.68
N GLN A 9 -25.79 -10.50 20.00
CA GLN A 9 -25.77 -10.45 18.53
C GLN A 9 -24.36 -10.53 17.92
N SER A 10 -23.28 -10.23 18.64
CA SER A 10 -21.93 -10.22 18.12
C SER A 10 -21.32 -11.63 17.96
N LEU A 11 -20.47 -11.82 16.97
CA LEU A 11 -19.70 -13.04 16.72
C LEU A 11 -18.21 -12.74 16.75
N ALA A 12 -17.43 -13.46 17.56
CA ALA A 12 -15.99 -13.44 17.50
C ALA A 12 -15.49 -14.46 16.48
N VAL A 13 -14.63 -14.05 15.56
CA VAL A 13 -14.02 -14.92 14.56
C VAL A 13 -12.52 -14.96 14.82
N LEU A 14 -12.06 -16.14 15.23
CA LEU A 14 -10.69 -16.41 15.63
C LEU A 14 -9.95 -17.09 14.49
N VAL A 15 -8.98 -16.40 13.91
CA VAL A 15 -8.10 -16.88 12.84
C VAL A 15 -6.67 -16.80 13.34
N PRO A 16 -6.16 -17.83 14.04
CA PRO A 16 -4.87 -17.74 14.73
C PRO A 16 -3.67 -17.88 13.79
N SER A 17 -3.88 -17.66 12.51
CA SER A 17 -2.88 -17.87 11.45
C SER A 17 -2.23 -16.57 11.01
N TYR A 18 -0.93 -16.67 10.70
CA TYR A 18 -0.13 -15.65 10.02
C TYR A 18 0.89 -16.39 9.15
N PRO A 19 0.49 -16.85 7.94
CA PRO A 19 1.30 -17.76 7.12
C PRO A 19 2.68 -17.19 6.79
N SER A 20 2.77 -15.91 6.41
CA SER A 20 4.04 -15.24 6.10
C SER A 20 5.01 -15.16 7.31
N SER A 21 4.51 -15.32 8.55
CA SER A 21 5.31 -15.44 9.77
C SER A 21 5.50 -16.90 10.23
N GLY A 22 5.17 -17.88 9.38
CA GLY A 22 5.30 -19.29 9.69
C GLY A 22 4.29 -19.83 10.71
N ARG A 23 3.16 -19.12 10.93
CA ARG A 23 2.08 -19.56 11.82
C ARG A 23 0.85 -19.96 11.00
N ILE A 24 0.43 -21.21 11.13
CA ILE A 24 -0.76 -21.73 10.44
C ILE A 24 -1.65 -22.48 11.44
N CYS A 25 -2.94 -22.53 11.13
CA CYS A 25 -3.89 -23.38 11.85
C CYS A 25 -4.48 -24.41 10.90
N VAL A 26 -4.40 -25.67 11.26
CA VAL A 26 -4.93 -26.78 10.47
C VAL A 26 -5.56 -27.82 11.40
N VAL A 27 -6.80 -28.22 11.08
CA VAL A 27 -7.61 -29.13 11.90
C VAL A 27 -7.76 -28.61 13.35
N GLY A 28 -7.80 -27.27 13.50
CA GLY A 28 -7.89 -26.60 14.81
C GLY A 28 -6.60 -26.63 15.64
N TYR A 29 -5.47 -27.02 15.05
CA TYR A 29 -4.17 -27.06 15.70
C TYR A 29 -3.26 -25.96 15.18
N GLN A 30 -2.67 -25.20 16.11
CA GLN A 30 -1.70 -24.16 15.79
C GLN A 30 -0.31 -24.76 15.56
N ILE A 31 0.24 -24.51 14.37
CA ILE A 31 1.58 -24.92 13.97
C ILE A 31 2.44 -23.65 13.80
N VAL A 32 3.64 -23.66 14.36
CA VAL A 32 4.59 -22.54 14.33
C VAL A 32 5.91 -23.04 13.75
N HIS A 33 6.31 -22.49 12.59
CA HIS A 33 7.52 -22.92 11.87
C HIS A 33 7.63 -24.43 11.69
N GLY A 34 6.51 -25.09 11.37
CA GLY A 34 6.44 -26.54 11.15
C GLY A 34 6.39 -27.39 12.42
N ALA A 35 6.39 -26.80 13.61
CA ALA A 35 6.26 -27.50 14.88
C ALA A 35 4.92 -27.20 15.56
N PRO A 36 4.32 -28.17 16.28
CA PRO A 36 3.16 -27.91 17.14
C PRO A 36 3.45 -26.79 18.14
N LEU A 37 2.46 -25.95 18.43
CA LEU A 37 2.62 -24.78 19.29
C LEU A 37 3.26 -25.15 20.66
N GLU A 38 2.83 -26.21 21.31
CA GLU A 38 3.35 -26.68 22.59
C GLU A 38 4.83 -27.10 22.55
N ARG A 39 5.38 -27.33 21.35
CA ARG A 39 6.80 -27.68 21.13
C ARG A 39 7.62 -26.54 20.58
N SER A 40 6.98 -25.40 20.36
CA SER A 40 7.67 -24.21 19.88
C SER A 40 8.30 -23.41 21.03
N PRO A 41 9.28 -22.56 20.79
CA PRO A 41 9.83 -21.67 21.80
C PRO A 41 8.78 -20.74 22.44
N ILE A 42 7.69 -20.45 21.75
CA ILE A 42 6.58 -19.62 22.25
C ILE A 42 5.87 -20.30 23.44
N ALA A 43 5.80 -21.63 23.45
CA ALA A 43 5.19 -22.38 24.55
C ALA A 43 5.93 -22.21 25.88
N GLN A 44 7.18 -21.79 25.85
CA GLN A 44 8.03 -21.58 27.04
C GLN A 44 7.97 -20.15 27.58
N ASP A 45 6.99 -19.34 27.13
CA ASP A 45 6.81 -17.99 27.65
C ASP A 45 6.64 -18.02 29.18
N ALA A 46 7.42 -17.19 29.88
CA ALA A 46 7.46 -17.22 31.33
C ALA A 46 6.17 -16.68 31.99
N ALA A 47 5.42 -15.84 31.30
CA ALA A 47 4.18 -15.24 31.79
C ALA A 47 2.95 -16.07 31.43
N THR A 48 2.92 -16.61 30.21
CA THR A 48 1.76 -17.34 29.66
C THR A 48 2.20 -18.60 28.91
N PRO A 49 2.72 -19.63 29.62
CA PRO A 49 3.16 -20.86 28.97
C PRO A 49 1.99 -21.57 28.30
N VAL A 50 2.17 -22.00 27.06
CA VAL A 50 1.16 -22.72 26.30
C VAL A 50 1.41 -24.21 26.41
N LYS A 51 0.40 -24.97 26.85
CA LYS A 51 0.53 -26.41 27.16
C LYS A 51 -0.17 -27.31 26.13
N ASP A 52 -0.87 -26.72 25.17
CA ASP A 52 -1.63 -27.44 24.16
C ASP A 52 -1.49 -26.77 22.80
N THR A 53 -1.61 -27.55 21.75
CA THR A 53 -1.59 -27.07 20.37
C THR A 53 -3.01 -26.83 19.82
N SER A 54 -4.03 -27.45 20.43
CA SER A 54 -5.43 -27.30 20.03
C SER A 54 -5.98 -25.93 20.43
N VAL A 55 -6.29 -25.10 19.46
CA VAL A 55 -6.87 -23.76 19.66
C VAL A 55 -8.23 -23.85 20.36
N LEU A 56 -9.05 -24.82 19.97
CA LEU A 56 -10.37 -25.06 20.58
C LEU A 56 -10.26 -25.40 22.05
N LYS A 57 -9.27 -26.24 22.42
CA LYS A 57 -9.06 -26.64 23.80
C LYS A 57 -8.51 -25.48 24.63
N ILE A 58 -7.53 -24.76 24.14
CA ILE A 58 -7.00 -23.55 24.78
C ILE A 58 -8.14 -22.56 25.06
N PHE A 59 -9.04 -22.36 24.07
CA PHE A 59 -10.19 -21.48 24.23
C PHE A 59 -11.15 -22.01 25.32
N ALA A 60 -11.48 -23.28 25.30
CA ALA A 60 -12.41 -23.90 26.26
C ALA A 60 -11.91 -23.84 27.70
N GLU A 61 -10.59 -23.84 27.93
CA GLU A 61 -9.99 -23.66 29.25
C GLU A 61 -10.13 -22.23 29.80
N GLN A 62 -10.32 -21.25 28.93
CA GLN A 62 -10.33 -19.82 29.29
C GLN A 62 -11.70 -19.16 29.14
N SER A 63 -12.68 -19.82 28.53
CA SER A 63 -13.98 -19.25 28.23
C SER A 63 -15.10 -20.29 28.34
N THR A 64 -16.25 -19.85 28.83
CA THR A 64 -17.51 -20.65 28.87
C THR A 64 -18.35 -20.43 27.60
N MET A 65 -17.95 -19.56 26.68
CA MET A 65 -18.68 -19.31 25.46
C MET A 65 -18.66 -20.53 24.56
N LYS A 66 -19.81 -20.82 23.93
CA LYS A 66 -19.87 -21.90 22.94
C LYS A 66 -19.02 -21.53 21.73
N CYS A 67 -18.05 -22.37 21.43
CA CYS A 67 -17.11 -22.20 20.34
C CYS A 67 -17.42 -23.18 19.20
N GLY A 68 -17.48 -22.67 17.97
CA GLY A 68 -17.61 -23.47 16.76
C GLY A 68 -16.28 -23.56 16.01
N PHE A 69 -16.25 -24.42 15.00
CA PHE A 69 -15.05 -24.65 14.19
C PHE A 69 -15.37 -24.71 12.70
N VAL A 70 -14.59 -23.99 11.90
CA VAL A 70 -14.62 -24.02 10.43
C VAL A 70 -13.33 -24.69 9.95
N PRO A 71 -13.41 -25.93 9.46
CA PRO A 71 -12.24 -26.66 9.02
C PRO A 71 -11.73 -26.16 7.67
N LEU A 72 -10.45 -26.40 7.38
CA LEU A 72 -9.77 -26.02 6.15
C LEU A 72 -10.52 -26.47 4.89
N GLU A 73 -11.14 -27.65 4.90
CA GLU A 73 -11.97 -28.15 3.79
C GLU A 73 -13.07 -27.16 3.38
N LYS A 74 -13.71 -26.48 4.35
CA LYS A 74 -14.75 -25.47 4.07
C LYS A 74 -14.14 -24.19 3.55
N ILE A 75 -12.95 -23.82 4.03
CA ILE A 75 -12.22 -22.66 3.53
C ILE A 75 -11.86 -22.87 2.06
N LEU A 76 -11.28 -24.02 1.73
CA LEU A 76 -10.92 -24.38 0.35
C LEU A 76 -12.13 -24.52 -0.59
N SER A 77 -13.33 -24.70 -0.03
CA SER A 77 -14.58 -24.72 -0.80
C SER A 77 -15.10 -23.32 -1.15
N GLY A 78 -14.45 -22.25 -0.65
CA GLY A 78 -14.71 -20.86 -0.98
C GLY A 78 -15.64 -20.12 0.00
N ALA A 79 -15.73 -18.80 -0.17
CA ALA A 79 -16.38 -17.88 0.76
C ALA A 79 -17.88 -18.24 1.04
N ALA A 80 -18.62 -18.76 0.06
CA ALA A 80 -20.01 -19.16 0.27
C ALA A 80 -20.14 -20.35 1.24
N ALA A 81 -19.24 -21.34 1.15
CA ALA A 81 -19.23 -22.49 2.02
C ALA A 81 -18.81 -22.10 3.46
N VAL A 82 -17.86 -21.19 3.58
CA VAL A 82 -17.44 -20.63 4.88
C VAL A 82 -18.61 -19.89 5.53
N ARG A 83 -19.26 -18.98 4.79
CA ARG A 83 -20.45 -18.23 5.25
C ARG A 83 -21.51 -19.16 5.78
N GLN A 84 -21.91 -20.15 4.98
CA GLN A 84 -22.95 -21.11 5.38
C GLN A 84 -22.58 -21.88 6.65
N THR A 85 -21.30 -22.28 6.79
CA THR A 85 -20.81 -22.97 7.96
C THR A 85 -20.87 -22.08 9.21
N ILE A 86 -20.42 -20.83 9.08
CA ILE A 86 -20.48 -19.84 10.19
C ILE A 86 -21.93 -19.55 10.60
N GLU A 87 -22.85 -19.37 9.65
CA GLU A 87 -24.27 -19.14 9.98
C GLU A 87 -24.91 -20.33 10.68
N ASN A 88 -24.59 -21.55 10.28
CA ASN A 88 -25.06 -22.76 10.97
C ASN A 88 -24.54 -22.80 12.42
N LEU A 89 -23.23 -22.58 12.62
CA LEU A 89 -22.62 -22.56 13.94
C LEU A 89 -23.23 -21.45 14.83
N ARG A 90 -23.47 -20.27 14.26
CA ARG A 90 -24.13 -19.16 14.93
C ARG A 90 -25.56 -19.49 15.33
N SER A 91 -26.31 -20.14 14.45
CA SER A 91 -27.67 -20.61 14.71
C SER A 91 -27.71 -21.68 15.81
N ASP A 92 -26.65 -22.49 15.92
CA ASP A 92 -26.45 -23.45 16.99
C ASP A 92 -26.01 -22.81 18.32
N GLY A 93 -25.93 -21.46 18.36
CA GLY A 93 -25.60 -20.69 19.56
C GLY A 93 -24.10 -20.49 19.79
N CYS A 94 -23.24 -20.76 18.80
CA CYS A 94 -21.82 -20.41 18.91
C CYS A 94 -21.63 -18.89 18.89
N ARG A 95 -20.81 -18.40 19.80
CA ARG A 95 -20.45 -16.97 19.94
C ARG A 95 -19.01 -16.70 19.50
N VAL A 96 -18.25 -17.74 19.37
CA VAL A 96 -16.89 -17.72 18.88
C VAL A 96 -16.77 -18.81 17.81
N VAL A 97 -16.07 -18.52 16.74
CA VAL A 97 -15.80 -19.46 15.66
C VAL A 97 -14.30 -19.43 15.38
N VAL A 98 -13.64 -20.58 15.51
CA VAL A 98 -12.25 -20.78 15.11
C VAL A 98 -12.22 -21.22 13.66
N CYS A 99 -11.39 -20.59 12.84
CA CYS A 99 -11.20 -20.95 11.44
C CYS A 99 -9.76 -21.43 11.20
N ASP A 100 -9.62 -22.51 10.46
CA ASP A 100 -8.34 -22.92 9.90
C ASP A 100 -7.87 -21.91 8.83
N ALA A 101 -6.55 -21.75 8.70
CA ALA A 101 -5.93 -21.10 7.55
C ALA A 101 -4.45 -21.52 7.47
N VAL A 102 -3.99 -21.85 6.28
CA VAL A 102 -2.61 -22.29 6.00
C VAL A 102 -1.90 -21.39 4.99
N ALA A 103 -2.67 -20.54 4.28
CA ALA A 103 -2.20 -19.58 3.30
C ALA A 103 -2.91 -18.22 3.50
N ASP A 104 -2.35 -17.14 2.94
CA ASP A 104 -2.96 -15.82 3.03
C ASP A 104 -4.30 -15.76 2.25
N GLU A 105 -4.45 -16.54 1.18
CA GLU A 105 -5.68 -16.70 0.41
C GLU A 105 -6.83 -17.32 1.23
N ASP A 106 -6.51 -18.16 2.19
CA ASP A 106 -7.50 -18.73 3.13
C ASP A 106 -8.08 -17.62 4.01
N ILE A 107 -7.21 -16.74 4.52
CA ILE A 107 -7.59 -15.57 5.34
C ILE A 107 -8.47 -14.62 4.54
N THR A 108 -8.10 -14.34 3.29
CA THR A 108 -8.92 -13.53 2.36
C THR A 108 -10.29 -14.18 2.13
N THR A 109 -10.36 -15.49 1.94
CA THR A 109 -11.62 -16.24 1.77
C THR A 109 -12.53 -16.14 3.00
N ILE A 110 -11.96 -16.24 4.20
CA ILE A 110 -12.70 -16.05 5.46
C ILE A 110 -13.24 -14.63 5.56
N ALA A 111 -12.42 -13.61 5.29
CA ALA A 111 -12.84 -12.21 5.31
C ALA A 111 -13.97 -11.92 4.31
N GLN A 112 -13.86 -12.40 3.08
CA GLN A 112 -14.89 -12.27 2.04
C GLN A 112 -16.21 -12.94 2.45
N SER A 113 -16.17 -14.08 3.15
CA SER A 113 -17.36 -14.76 3.65
C SER A 113 -18.19 -13.91 4.61
N LEU A 114 -17.54 -12.96 5.28
CA LEU A 114 -18.11 -12.10 6.31
C LEU A 114 -18.33 -10.64 5.86
N ALA A 115 -18.06 -10.32 4.59
CA ALA A 115 -18.14 -8.94 4.08
C ALA A 115 -19.51 -8.28 4.39
N ASP A 116 -20.61 -8.99 4.16
CA ASP A 116 -21.98 -8.50 4.32
C ASP A 116 -22.67 -9.07 5.57
N ALA A 117 -21.92 -9.59 6.56
CA ALA A 117 -22.53 -10.16 7.76
C ALA A 117 -23.32 -9.06 8.51
N PRO A 118 -24.63 -9.28 8.79
CA PRO A 118 -25.53 -8.24 9.30
C PRO A 118 -25.43 -8.04 10.82
N TYR A 119 -24.41 -8.58 11.46
CA TYR A 119 -24.18 -8.53 12.89
C TYR A 119 -22.77 -8.04 13.21
N PRO A 120 -22.54 -7.50 14.43
CA PRO A 120 -21.22 -7.07 14.85
C PRO A 120 -20.22 -8.24 14.87
N LEU A 121 -19.03 -8.00 14.32
CA LEU A 121 -17.92 -8.95 14.31
C LEU A 121 -16.79 -8.46 15.21
N VAL A 122 -16.17 -9.40 15.91
CA VAL A 122 -14.93 -9.19 16.64
C VAL A 122 -13.87 -10.07 15.98
N SER A 123 -12.89 -9.48 15.33
CA SER A 123 -11.74 -10.21 14.83
C SER A 123 -10.79 -10.55 15.96
N VAL A 124 -10.32 -11.81 15.99
CA VAL A 124 -9.35 -12.29 16.96
C VAL A 124 -8.23 -13.01 16.20
N ASP A 125 -7.13 -12.32 15.99
CA ASP A 125 -6.03 -12.83 15.15
C ASP A 125 -4.73 -12.07 15.42
N PRO A 126 -3.59 -12.54 14.88
CA PRO A 126 -2.31 -11.83 14.98
C PRO A 126 -2.17 -10.62 14.03
N GLY A 127 -3.21 -10.27 13.25
CA GLY A 127 -3.26 -9.08 12.39
C GLY A 127 -3.78 -9.29 10.97
N PRO A 128 -3.37 -10.31 10.20
CA PRO A 128 -3.75 -10.46 8.79
C PRO A 128 -5.25 -10.57 8.56
N PHE A 129 -5.98 -11.32 9.38
CA PHE A 129 -7.44 -11.45 9.23
C PHE A 129 -8.15 -10.12 9.53
N THR A 130 -7.73 -9.40 10.56
CA THR A 130 -8.28 -8.07 10.87
C THR A 130 -8.09 -7.12 9.70
N ALA A 131 -6.92 -7.12 9.06
CA ALA A 131 -6.62 -6.29 7.88
C ALA A 131 -7.53 -6.63 6.70
N GLU A 132 -7.65 -7.92 6.35
CA GLU A 132 -8.51 -8.39 5.28
C GLU A 132 -10.01 -8.12 5.56
N LEU A 133 -10.46 -8.36 6.80
CA LEU A 133 -11.84 -8.08 7.19
C LEU A 133 -12.14 -6.58 7.12
N ALA A 134 -11.23 -5.73 7.52
CA ALA A 134 -11.36 -4.28 7.37
C ALA A 134 -11.44 -3.88 5.89
N ALA A 135 -10.61 -4.45 5.03
CA ALA A 135 -10.60 -4.17 3.60
C ALA A 135 -11.94 -4.50 2.91
N VAL A 136 -12.61 -5.58 3.33
CA VAL A 136 -13.87 -6.00 2.72
C VAL A 136 -15.11 -5.36 3.37
N ARG A 137 -15.05 -4.94 4.63
CA ARG A 137 -16.20 -4.38 5.39
C ARG A 137 -16.18 -2.88 5.54
N VAL A 138 -15.01 -2.32 5.81
CA VAL A 138 -14.85 -0.90 5.73
C VAL A 138 -14.86 -0.60 4.23
N GLN A 139 -16.02 -0.20 3.73
CA GLN A 139 -16.02 0.73 2.63
C GLN A 139 -15.34 1.98 3.20
N ALA A 140 -14.02 1.95 3.26
CA ALA A 140 -13.29 3.20 3.19
C ALA A 140 -13.99 3.94 2.05
N PRO A 141 -14.48 5.22 2.27
CA PRO A 141 -15.06 5.95 1.18
C PRO A 141 -14.11 5.69 0.04
N ARG A 142 -14.56 4.93 -0.98
CA ARG A 142 -13.74 4.64 -2.16
C ARG A 142 -13.20 5.98 -2.47
N SER A 143 -11.91 6.16 -2.25
CA SER A 143 -11.26 7.42 -2.54
C SER A 143 -11.86 7.82 -3.87
N GLN A 144 -12.51 8.97 -3.97
CA GLN A 144 -13.12 9.44 -5.24
C GLN A 144 -12.06 9.47 -6.34
N TYR A 145 -10.85 9.22 -5.94
CA TYR A 145 -9.64 9.00 -6.68
C TYR A 145 -9.58 7.52 -7.05
N GLU A 146 -10.01 7.18 -8.25
CA GLU A 146 -9.65 5.89 -8.84
C GLU A 146 -8.12 5.83 -8.86
N ASN A 147 -7.60 4.85 -8.26
CA ASN A 147 -6.28 4.24 -8.05
C ASN A 147 -5.15 4.60 -9.04
N ARG A 148 -5.00 5.83 -9.48
CA ARG A 148 -3.82 6.27 -10.25
C ARG A 148 -2.83 6.94 -9.32
N VAL A 149 -1.57 6.58 -9.48
CA VAL A 149 -0.46 7.23 -8.79
C VAL A 149 0.29 8.09 -9.79
N PHE A 150 0.61 9.33 -9.40
CA PHE A 150 1.45 10.21 -10.19
C PHE A 150 2.88 10.19 -9.65
N LEU A 151 3.85 9.90 -10.53
CA LEU A 151 5.27 9.89 -10.21
C LEU A 151 5.94 11.18 -10.67
N ALA A 152 6.60 11.86 -9.76
CA ALA A 152 7.48 13.00 -10.01
C ALA A 152 8.94 12.59 -9.74
N VAL A 153 9.70 12.28 -10.80
CA VAL A 153 11.03 11.68 -10.68
C VAL A 153 12.09 12.62 -11.29
N GLY A 154 12.89 13.25 -10.43
CA GLY A 154 14.01 14.10 -10.86
C GLY A 154 15.38 13.42 -10.83
N SER A 155 15.44 12.18 -10.37
CA SER A 155 16.69 11.42 -10.27
C SER A 155 17.12 10.87 -11.63
N THR A 156 18.39 11.10 -11.98
CA THR A 156 19.05 10.50 -13.15
C THR A 156 19.88 9.26 -12.80
N SER A 157 19.79 8.79 -11.54
CA SER A 157 20.59 7.64 -11.07
C SER A 157 20.22 6.36 -11.81
N GLU A 158 21.21 5.46 -11.99
CA GLU A 158 21.00 4.16 -12.61
C GLU A 158 19.97 3.34 -11.82
N LEU A 159 20.04 3.38 -10.48
CA LEU A 159 19.08 2.68 -9.61
C LEU A 159 17.65 3.14 -9.88
N THR A 160 17.39 4.45 -9.97
CA THR A 160 16.04 4.96 -10.26
C THR A 160 15.52 4.50 -11.62
N ARG A 161 16.38 4.44 -12.65
CA ARG A 161 15.97 3.92 -13.96
C ARG A 161 15.62 2.44 -13.93
N VAL A 162 16.43 1.62 -13.23
CA VAL A 162 16.14 0.19 -13.03
C VAL A 162 14.82 -0.01 -12.26
N GLN A 163 14.55 0.80 -11.25
CA GLN A 163 13.29 0.79 -10.52
C GLN A 163 12.10 1.16 -11.41
N MET A 164 12.22 2.21 -12.22
CA MET A 164 11.16 2.61 -13.17
C MET A 164 10.91 1.54 -14.25
N GLU A 165 11.94 0.84 -14.69
CA GLU A 165 11.80 -0.29 -15.63
C GLU A 165 11.08 -1.47 -14.99
N ALA A 166 11.44 -1.84 -13.76
CA ALA A 166 10.73 -2.88 -13.00
C ALA A 166 9.25 -2.51 -12.81
N LEU A 167 8.96 -1.25 -12.49
CA LEU A 167 7.59 -0.75 -12.37
C LEU A 167 6.80 -0.87 -13.69
N ARG A 168 7.41 -0.53 -14.83
CA ARG A 168 6.77 -0.67 -16.16
C ARG A 168 6.44 -2.11 -16.53
N LEU A 169 7.24 -3.07 -16.04
CA LEU A 169 7.00 -4.50 -16.27
C LEU A 169 5.86 -5.03 -15.38
N ALA A 170 5.70 -4.46 -14.18
CA ALA A 170 4.73 -4.92 -13.21
C ALA A 170 3.35 -4.24 -13.37
N HIS A 171 3.30 -2.98 -13.81
CA HIS A 171 2.09 -2.18 -13.85
C HIS A 171 1.90 -1.44 -15.17
N PRO A 172 0.65 -1.16 -15.60
CA PRO A 172 0.36 -0.29 -16.73
C PRO A 172 0.81 1.16 -16.45
N CYS A 173 1.99 1.53 -16.94
CA CYS A 173 2.64 2.81 -16.69
C CYS A 173 2.64 3.72 -17.92
N HIS A 174 2.45 5.01 -17.70
CA HIS A 174 2.66 6.05 -18.70
C HIS A 174 3.57 7.16 -18.11
N LEU A 175 4.88 6.95 -18.23
CA LEU A 175 5.91 7.85 -17.71
C LEU A 175 6.52 8.65 -18.87
N VAL A 176 6.44 9.97 -18.79
CA VAL A 176 6.86 10.89 -19.84
C VAL A 176 8.18 11.54 -19.48
N ALA A 177 9.18 11.39 -20.34
CA ALA A 177 10.45 12.08 -20.18
C ALA A 177 10.34 13.56 -20.60
N MET A 178 10.90 14.42 -19.76
CA MET A 178 11.01 15.87 -20.03
C MET A 178 12.29 16.16 -20.79
N ASN A 179 12.21 17.05 -21.79
CA ASN A 179 13.38 17.52 -22.50
C ASN A 179 14.12 18.58 -21.68
N VAL A 180 15.17 18.17 -20.98
CA VAL A 180 15.96 19.02 -20.10
C VAL A 180 16.58 20.21 -20.86
N SER A 181 17.02 20.05 -22.12
CA SER A 181 17.58 21.13 -22.90
C SER A 181 16.55 22.25 -23.16
N LYS A 182 15.28 21.88 -23.37
CA LYS A 182 14.21 22.89 -23.55
C LYS A 182 13.88 23.58 -22.22
N ILE A 183 13.86 22.85 -21.12
CA ILE A 183 13.63 23.43 -19.78
C ILE A 183 14.69 24.49 -19.45
N LEU A 184 15.93 24.26 -19.86
CA LEU A 184 17.05 25.14 -19.56
C LEU A 184 17.21 26.28 -20.56
N ALA A 185 16.61 26.20 -21.76
CA ALA A 185 16.79 27.17 -22.83
C ALA A 185 16.16 28.55 -22.53
N GLY A 186 15.05 28.58 -21.76
CA GLY A 186 14.39 29.81 -21.38
C GLY A 186 13.02 29.58 -20.80
N LYS A 187 12.36 30.65 -20.34
CA LYS A 187 11.04 30.49 -19.68
C LYS A 187 9.94 30.01 -20.64
N ASP A 188 9.94 30.54 -21.86
CA ASP A 188 8.90 30.20 -22.84
C ASP A 188 9.06 28.77 -23.35
N GLU A 189 10.31 28.33 -23.60
CA GLU A 189 10.63 26.97 -23.99
C GLU A 189 10.32 25.97 -22.86
N ALA A 190 10.62 26.33 -21.61
CA ALA A 190 10.26 25.53 -20.45
C ALA A 190 8.75 25.40 -20.30
N ALA A 191 8.00 26.49 -20.46
CA ALA A 191 6.53 26.44 -20.40
C ALA A 191 5.95 25.60 -21.55
N SER A 192 6.47 25.71 -22.76
CA SER A 192 6.08 24.89 -23.90
C SER A 192 6.36 23.41 -23.67
N GLU A 193 7.51 23.08 -23.07
CA GLU A 193 7.84 21.70 -22.76
C GLU A 193 6.94 21.13 -21.64
N CYS A 194 6.66 21.91 -20.59
CA CYS A 194 5.70 21.50 -19.55
C CYS A 194 4.31 21.23 -20.14
N ALA A 195 3.82 22.09 -21.04
CA ALA A 195 2.54 21.90 -21.73
C ALA A 195 2.54 20.62 -22.57
N ARG A 196 3.59 20.40 -23.38
CA ARG A 196 3.76 19.16 -24.18
C ARG A 196 3.71 17.91 -23.29
N VAL A 197 4.45 17.93 -22.18
CA VAL A 197 4.50 16.79 -21.26
C VAL A 197 3.14 16.54 -20.64
N LEU A 198 2.44 17.59 -20.21
CA LEU A 198 1.10 17.48 -19.65
C LEU A 198 0.09 16.91 -20.67
N ASP A 199 0.14 17.38 -21.92
CA ASP A 199 -0.72 16.87 -23.00
C ASP A 199 -0.49 15.36 -23.22
N VAL A 200 0.78 14.93 -23.24
CA VAL A 200 1.13 13.50 -23.38
C VAL A 200 0.65 12.70 -22.17
N VAL A 201 0.80 13.22 -20.95
CA VAL A 201 0.26 12.55 -19.73
C VAL A 201 -1.26 12.43 -19.81
N CYS A 202 -1.95 13.48 -20.26
CA CYS A 202 -3.41 13.47 -20.42
C CYS A 202 -3.89 12.48 -21.49
N ALA A 203 -3.08 12.19 -22.50
CA ALA A 203 -3.35 11.23 -23.56
C ALA A 203 -3.02 9.78 -23.15
N SER A 204 -2.83 9.52 -21.85
CA SER A 204 -2.50 8.18 -21.34
C SER A 204 -3.52 7.11 -21.78
N PRO A 205 -3.07 5.90 -22.17
CA PRO A 205 -3.97 4.79 -22.55
C PRO A 205 -4.96 4.44 -21.46
N ALA A 206 -6.12 3.92 -21.87
CA ALA A 206 -7.10 3.37 -20.94
C ALA A 206 -6.46 2.22 -20.11
N GLY A 207 -6.79 2.14 -18.83
CA GLY A 207 -6.24 1.13 -17.93
C GLY A 207 -4.87 1.49 -17.34
N THR A 208 -4.26 2.63 -17.70
CA THR A 208 -3.04 3.10 -17.04
C THR A 208 -3.30 3.37 -15.56
N THR A 209 -2.51 2.76 -14.68
CA THR A 209 -2.59 2.94 -13.22
C THR A 209 -1.50 3.86 -12.69
N VAL A 210 -0.38 3.97 -13.39
CA VAL A 210 0.75 4.81 -13.01
C VAL A 210 1.04 5.84 -14.09
N LEU A 211 0.88 7.11 -13.74
CA LEU A 211 1.22 8.27 -14.58
C LEU A 211 2.49 8.92 -14.02
N GLY A 212 3.18 9.70 -14.82
CA GLY A 212 4.26 10.49 -14.24
C GLY A 212 5.19 11.16 -15.23
N VAL A 213 6.10 11.90 -14.64
CA VAL A 213 7.15 12.62 -15.36
C VAL A 213 8.52 12.28 -14.79
N CYS A 214 9.51 12.20 -15.66
CA CYS A 214 10.90 11.98 -15.26
C CYS A 214 11.87 12.77 -16.13
N THR A 215 13.07 12.97 -15.63
CA THR A 215 14.14 13.63 -16.39
C THR A 215 14.94 12.68 -17.26
N ALA A 216 14.95 11.39 -16.91
CA ALA A 216 15.65 10.36 -17.68
C ALA A 216 14.84 9.06 -17.63
N ALA A 217 14.14 8.75 -18.71
CA ALA A 217 13.41 7.50 -18.87
C ALA A 217 14.34 6.36 -19.33
N ASN A 218 15.34 6.69 -20.15
CA ASN A 218 16.31 5.78 -20.74
C ASN A 218 17.74 6.23 -20.44
N LYS A 219 18.72 5.39 -20.81
CA LYS A 219 20.13 5.72 -20.60
C LYS A 219 20.59 6.93 -21.46
N GLU A 220 20.00 7.09 -22.61
CA GLU A 220 20.27 8.17 -23.56
C GLU A 220 19.77 9.53 -23.05
N ASP A 221 18.79 9.54 -22.14
CA ASP A 221 18.24 10.77 -21.54
C ASP A 221 19.14 11.33 -20.43
N VAL A 222 20.14 10.55 -20.00
CA VAL A 222 21.07 10.98 -18.93
C VAL A 222 22.00 12.05 -19.46
N PHE A 223 22.00 13.17 -18.82
CA PHE A 223 22.86 14.31 -19.16
C PHE A 223 23.94 14.54 -18.10
N SER A 224 25.07 15.09 -18.54
CA SER A 224 26.12 15.57 -17.63
C SER A 224 25.80 16.98 -17.15
N LEU A 225 25.74 17.18 -15.83
CA LEU A 225 25.56 18.51 -15.24
C LEU A 225 26.68 19.48 -15.66
N ASP A 226 27.91 18.98 -15.76
CA ASP A 226 29.06 19.79 -16.19
C ASP A 226 28.96 20.25 -17.64
N GLU A 227 28.52 19.36 -18.54
CA GLU A 227 28.31 19.70 -19.95
C GLU A 227 27.16 20.68 -20.11
N MET A 228 26.06 20.46 -19.41
CA MET A 228 24.91 21.35 -19.45
C MET A 228 25.23 22.72 -18.84
N SER A 229 25.99 22.76 -17.74
CA SER A 229 26.45 24.00 -17.12
C SER A 229 27.26 24.84 -18.12
N LYS A 230 28.21 24.24 -18.80
CA LYS A 230 29.02 24.92 -19.83
C LYS A 230 28.19 25.37 -21.04
N LYS A 231 27.31 24.49 -21.52
CA LYS A 231 26.47 24.75 -22.70
C LYS A 231 25.45 25.86 -22.47
N MET A 232 24.84 25.89 -21.29
CA MET A 232 23.74 26.83 -20.97
C MET A 232 24.22 28.05 -20.18
N ASN A 233 25.51 28.10 -19.79
CA ASN A 233 26.08 29.12 -18.92
C ASN A 233 25.29 29.28 -17.61
N LEU A 234 24.97 28.15 -16.98
CA LEU A 234 24.22 28.05 -15.73
C LEU A 234 25.02 27.27 -14.69
N THR A 235 24.85 27.59 -13.42
CA THR A 235 25.38 26.82 -12.32
C THR A 235 24.62 25.50 -12.16
N HIS A 236 25.24 24.50 -11.55
CA HIS A 236 24.56 23.24 -11.24
C HIS A 236 23.29 23.44 -10.41
N SER A 237 23.35 24.39 -9.45
CA SER A 237 22.18 24.75 -8.63
C SER A 237 21.04 25.32 -9.45
N GLU A 238 21.33 26.22 -10.39
CA GLU A 238 20.31 26.79 -11.28
C GLU A 238 19.70 25.73 -12.22
N ILE A 239 20.53 24.81 -12.73
CA ILE A 239 20.05 23.69 -13.54
C ILE A 239 19.10 22.81 -12.73
N SER A 240 19.51 22.36 -11.55
CA SER A 240 18.69 21.53 -10.66
C SER A 240 17.40 22.24 -10.27
N GLN A 241 17.47 23.53 -9.91
CA GLN A 241 16.29 24.30 -9.56
C GLN A 241 15.27 24.37 -10.70
N ARG A 242 15.71 24.74 -11.93
CA ARG A 242 14.81 24.85 -13.10
C ARG A 242 14.16 23.51 -13.44
N ILE A 243 14.91 22.42 -13.36
CA ILE A 243 14.38 21.07 -13.60
C ILE A 243 13.33 20.70 -12.54
N ASN A 244 13.63 20.92 -11.26
CA ASN A 244 12.73 20.60 -10.17
C ASN A 244 11.45 21.44 -10.21
N GLU A 245 11.57 22.73 -10.57
CA GLU A 245 10.42 23.62 -10.79
C GLU A 245 9.54 23.13 -11.96
N ALA A 246 10.15 22.72 -13.07
CA ALA A 246 9.40 22.19 -14.21
C ALA A 246 8.65 20.90 -13.87
N ILE A 247 9.29 19.96 -13.16
CA ILE A 247 8.63 18.74 -12.66
C ILE A 247 7.47 19.11 -11.74
N ALA A 248 7.69 20.03 -10.80
CA ALA A 248 6.67 20.46 -9.85
C ALA A 248 5.46 21.13 -10.52
N ASN A 249 5.70 21.96 -11.54
CA ASN A 249 4.64 22.62 -12.31
C ASN A 249 3.78 21.59 -13.07
N VAL A 250 4.41 20.62 -13.76
CA VAL A 250 3.66 19.56 -14.45
C VAL A 250 2.90 18.70 -13.43
N THR A 251 3.48 18.44 -12.27
CA THR A 251 2.81 17.67 -11.19
C THR A 251 1.58 18.42 -10.68
N ASP A 252 1.67 19.71 -10.37
CA ASP A 252 0.54 20.52 -9.91
C ASP A 252 -0.59 20.56 -10.95
N GLU A 253 -0.25 20.83 -12.21
CA GLU A 253 -1.21 20.85 -13.30
C GLU A 253 -1.89 19.48 -13.52
N ALA A 254 -1.11 18.39 -13.46
CA ALA A 254 -1.66 17.04 -13.58
C ALA A 254 -2.63 16.71 -12.43
N LEU A 255 -2.28 17.05 -11.18
CA LEU A 255 -3.11 16.83 -10.01
C LEU A 255 -4.41 17.67 -10.05
N ARG A 256 -4.44 18.80 -10.73
CA ARG A 256 -5.64 19.63 -10.95
C ARG A 256 -6.56 19.07 -12.03
N ARG A 257 -6.09 18.15 -12.87
CA ARG A 257 -6.90 17.53 -13.92
C ARG A 257 -7.75 16.39 -13.35
N GLU A 258 -8.98 16.68 -12.98
CA GLU A 258 -9.93 15.69 -12.45
C GLU A 258 -10.06 14.44 -13.34
N ALA A 259 -9.96 14.63 -14.67
CA ALA A 259 -10.02 13.53 -15.64
C ALA A 259 -8.86 12.51 -15.47
N LEU A 260 -7.73 12.90 -14.87
CA LEU A 260 -6.62 11.99 -14.60
C LEU A 260 -6.85 11.12 -13.37
N ARG A 261 -7.77 11.50 -12.47
CA ARG A 261 -8.16 10.73 -11.29
C ARG A 261 -6.97 10.23 -10.45
N ILE A 262 -6.06 11.15 -10.15
CA ILE A 262 -4.86 10.85 -9.38
C ILE A 262 -5.21 10.79 -7.90
N GLY A 263 -5.00 9.64 -7.28
CA GLY A 263 -5.30 9.40 -5.85
C GLY A 263 -4.07 9.25 -4.98
N GLY A 264 -2.87 9.35 -5.55
CA GLY A 264 -1.62 9.31 -4.80
C GLY A 264 -0.47 9.96 -5.55
N LEU A 265 0.49 10.46 -4.81
CA LEU A 265 1.68 11.10 -5.33
C LEU A 265 2.93 10.35 -4.86
N TYR A 266 3.84 10.09 -5.78
CA TYR A 266 5.17 9.60 -5.45
C TYR A 266 6.22 10.60 -5.94
N THR A 267 7.21 10.92 -5.09
CA THR A 267 8.33 11.76 -5.45
C THR A 267 9.66 11.07 -5.21
N SER A 268 10.58 11.21 -6.16
CA SER A 268 11.95 10.71 -6.04
C SER A 268 12.97 11.83 -6.13
N GLY A 269 13.68 12.04 -5.03
CA GLY A 269 14.65 13.11 -4.83
C GLY A 269 14.13 14.18 -3.85
N GLY A 270 14.94 14.51 -2.83
CA GLY A 270 14.54 15.47 -1.80
C GLY A 270 14.20 16.85 -2.33
N GLU A 271 14.99 17.37 -3.27
CA GLU A 271 14.74 18.69 -3.89
C GLU A 271 13.47 18.71 -4.75
N VAL A 272 13.18 17.62 -5.48
CA VAL A 272 11.90 17.45 -6.20
C VAL A 272 10.74 17.50 -5.23
N THR A 273 10.83 16.75 -4.12
CA THR A 273 9.80 16.73 -3.08
C THR A 273 9.52 18.13 -2.55
N VAL A 274 10.58 18.88 -2.21
CA VAL A 274 10.45 20.26 -1.71
C VAL A 274 9.82 21.18 -2.77
N SER A 275 10.23 21.07 -4.02
CA SER A 275 9.69 21.87 -5.11
C SER A 275 8.20 21.57 -5.36
N VAL A 276 7.81 20.30 -5.33
CA VAL A 276 6.41 19.89 -5.46
C VAL A 276 5.56 20.43 -4.31
N ILE A 277 5.99 20.23 -3.06
CA ILE A 277 5.28 20.72 -1.86
C ILE A 277 5.09 22.25 -1.91
N ARG A 278 6.12 22.99 -2.33
CA ARG A 278 6.03 24.46 -2.48
C ARG A 278 5.04 24.88 -3.58
N THR A 279 5.09 24.21 -4.73
CA THR A 279 4.20 24.53 -5.88
C THR A 279 2.74 24.24 -5.53
N LEU A 280 2.46 23.17 -4.78
CA LEU A 280 1.15 22.83 -4.25
C LEU A 280 0.68 23.79 -3.13
N LYS A 281 1.52 24.73 -2.71
CA LYS A 281 1.27 25.65 -1.57
C LYS A 281 0.96 24.90 -0.28
N ALA A 282 1.51 23.72 -0.12
CA ALA A 282 1.35 22.89 1.06
C ALA A 282 2.34 23.30 2.16
N GLY A 283 1.93 23.12 3.43
CA GLY A 283 2.78 23.38 4.59
C GLY A 283 3.82 22.28 4.82
N GLY A 284 3.67 21.14 4.16
CA GLY A 284 4.52 19.96 4.30
C GLY A 284 3.73 18.69 4.07
N PHE A 285 4.18 17.57 4.64
CA PHE A 285 3.38 16.35 4.73
C PHE A 285 3.58 15.66 6.11
N THR A 286 2.54 14.97 6.58
CA THR A 286 2.63 14.14 7.79
C THR A 286 3.32 12.84 7.44
N VAL A 287 4.28 12.41 8.24
CA VAL A 287 4.83 11.05 8.13
C VAL A 287 3.91 10.11 8.91
N ARG A 288 3.42 9.08 8.26
CA ARG A 288 2.54 8.05 8.84
C ARG A 288 3.29 6.74 9.03
N ASP A 289 4.10 6.36 8.03
CA ASP A 289 4.81 5.10 8.04
C ASP A 289 6.11 5.17 7.23
N GLN A 290 6.99 4.23 7.47
CA GLN A 290 8.19 3.99 6.70
C GLN A 290 7.97 2.80 5.77
N VAL A 291 7.83 3.08 4.47
CA VAL A 291 7.65 2.04 3.44
C VAL A 291 8.91 1.17 3.31
N LEU A 292 10.07 1.82 3.27
CA LEU A 292 11.39 1.20 3.35
C LEU A 292 12.39 2.23 3.91
N PRO A 293 13.60 1.84 4.34
CA PRO A 293 14.57 2.79 4.85
C PRO A 293 14.77 3.99 3.92
N LEU A 294 14.57 5.20 4.41
CA LEU A 294 14.62 6.47 3.66
C LEU A 294 13.53 6.64 2.57
N ALA A 295 12.46 5.87 2.65
CA ALA A 295 11.22 6.14 1.93
C ALA A 295 10.04 6.14 2.89
N VAL A 296 9.30 7.22 2.91
CA VAL A 296 8.22 7.43 3.88
C VAL A 296 6.90 7.70 3.18
N TYR A 297 5.84 7.20 3.79
CA TYR A 297 4.46 7.42 3.42
C TYR A 297 3.82 8.44 4.36
N GLY A 298 2.98 9.28 3.82
CA GLY A 298 2.22 10.24 4.61
C GLY A 298 1.16 10.96 3.79
N HIS A 299 0.67 12.08 4.30
CA HIS A 299 -0.36 12.89 3.65
C HIS A 299 0.06 14.35 3.58
N ILE A 300 -0.28 15.01 2.50
CA ILE A 300 0.01 16.44 2.28
C ILE A 300 -0.77 17.29 3.29
N ILE A 301 -0.10 18.25 3.94
CA ILE A 301 -0.69 19.18 4.90
C ILE A 301 -1.07 20.48 4.20
N GLY A 302 -2.38 20.73 4.09
CA GLY A 302 -2.89 21.97 3.50
C GLY A 302 -2.59 22.13 2.01
N GLY A 303 -2.70 23.35 1.49
CA GLY A 303 -2.56 23.60 0.07
C GLY A 303 -3.74 23.11 -0.76
N VAL A 304 -3.52 23.04 -2.09
CA VAL A 304 -4.60 22.66 -3.05
C VAL A 304 -4.91 21.18 -3.05
N GLN A 305 -3.97 20.36 -2.54
CA GLN A 305 -4.05 18.89 -2.51
C GLN A 305 -3.95 18.38 -1.07
N ALA A 306 -4.62 19.06 -0.14
CA ALA A 306 -4.67 18.62 1.25
C ALA A 306 -5.15 17.16 1.36
N ASP A 307 -4.54 16.42 2.26
CA ASP A 307 -4.81 15.01 2.53
C ASP A 307 -4.49 14.02 1.38
N LEU A 308 -3.93 14.49 0.25
CA LEU A 308 -3.47 13.56 -0.79
C LEU A 308 -2.38 12.63 -0.22
N PRO A 309 -2.54 11.31 -0.34
CA PRO A 309 -1.50 10.34 0.01
C PRO A 309 -0.22 10.59 -0.79
N MET A 310 0.93 10.55 -0.10
CA MET A 310 2.22 10.82 -0.73
C MET A 310 3.29 9.88 -0.20
N ILE A 311 4.09 9.34 -1.12
CA ILE A 311 5.34 8.66 -0.80
C ILE A 311 6.49 9.53 -1.31
N THR A 312 7.52 9.72 -0.47
CA THR A 312 8.77 10.34 -0.88
C THR A 312 9.95 9.44 -0.61
N LYS A 313 10.88 9.37 -1.54
CA LYS A 313 12.04 8.50 -1.49
C LYS A 313 13.30 9.24 -1.95
N GLY A 314 14.44 8.97 -1.32
CA GLY A 314 15.75 9.42 -1.81
C GLY A 314 16.12 8.78 -3.16
N GLY A 315 16.82 9.51 -4.02
CA GLY A 315 17.15 9.04 -5.37
C GLY A 315 18.07 7.80 -5.43
N PHE A 316 18.79 7.49 -4.35
CA PHE A 316 19.73 6.35 -4.24
C PHE A 316 19.24 5.28 -3.24
N VAL A 317 17.97 5.21 -2.97
CA VAL A 317 17.38 4.40 -1.91
C VAL A 317 16.69 3.16 -2.49
N GLY A 318 16.77 2.04 -1.75
CA GLY A 318 16.10 0.78 -2.10
C GLY A 318 16.88 -0.08 -3.09
N ASP A 319 16.25 -1.13 -3.54
CA ASP A 319 16.72 -2.05 -4.56
C ASP A 319 15.92 -1.90 -5.88
N LYS A 320 16.12 -2.82 -6.83
CA LYS A 320 15.44 -2.80 -8.13
C LYS A 320 13.92 -2.95 -8.05
N SER A 321 13.39 -3.59 -7.00
CA SER A 321 11.95 -3.88 -6.82
C SER A 321 11.21 -2.80 -6.01
N SER A 322 11.94 -1.94 -5.33
CA SER A 322 11.40 -0.96 -4.35
C SER A 322 10.39 0.07 -4.88
N LEU A 323 10.11 0.10 -6.17
CA LEU A 323 9.07 0.95 -6.76
C LEU A 323 7.84 0.13 -7.16
N VAL A 324 7.93 -1.19 -7.08
CA VAL A 324 6.83 -2.13 -7.39
C VAL A 324 6.08 -2.52 -6.12
N GLU A 325 6.81 -2.63 -5.01
CA GLU A 325 6.29 -2.90 -3.65
C GLU A 325 5.54 -1.70 -3.07
#